data_34623ceb5abca9370e4635b22743d2de
#
_entry.id   34623ceb5abca9370e4635b22743d2de
#
_cell.length_a   1.000
_cell.length_b   1.000
_cell.length_c   1.000
_cell.angle_alpha   90.00
_cell.angle_beta   90.00
_cell.angle_gamma   90.00
#
_symmetry.space_group_name_H-M   'P 1'
#
loop_
_entity.id
_entity.type
_entity.pdbx_description
1 polymer ?
#
loop_
_entity_poly.entity_id
_entity_poly.type
_entity_poly.pdbx_seq_one_letter_code
_entity_poly.pdbx_strand_id
1 'polypeptide(L)'
;MFLRGQKSLTQRRAQYYNVVDTNTDGGRGAVIRQVWFLEGFTMSIQNEYLSGLMERVVRRNPAEPEFHQAVQEVLTSLVPVVEAKPEYIKEGVMDCLVEPERIIKFRVPWEDDQGNIHVNRGFRVQFNSAIGPYKGGLRFHPSVYEGIIKFLGFEQIFKNSLTGLPIGGGKGGSDFDPKGKSDAEVMRFCQSFMTELFKYIGPDTDVPAGDIGVGAREIGYLFGQYKRLRNEFTGVLTGKGLSYGGSLIRPEATGYGAVYYLQEVLKHEGESIEGKRLAISGFGNVGWGVVKKTAELGGKVVAIAGPDGYIYDPDGAVTDEKINYLLEMRASGRDKVQDYADKFGCEFHAGEKPWGLGADKVDIMMPCATQNDVNMDSAKKIAASGIKYYIEVANMPTTNDALEFL
;
A
#
# COMPACT_ATOMS: atom_id res chain seq x y z
N MET A 1 1.79 -0.73 -42.00
CA MET A 1 3.25 -0.96 -42.15
C MET A 1 3.89 -0.61 -40.82
N PHE A 2 4.34 -1.63 -40.07
CA PHE A 2 4.87 -1.45 -38.70
C PHE A 2 6.38 -1.35 -38.77
N LEU A 3 6.96 -0.27 -38.23
CA LEU A 3 8.39 -0.14 -38.03
C LEU A 3 8.72 -0.32 -36.56
N ARG A 4 9.48 -1.38 -36.26
CA ARG A 4 10.03 -1.68 -34.92
C ARG A 4 11.38 -0.99 -34.74
N GLY A 5 11.51 -0.18 -33.70
CA GLY A 5 12.80 0.32 -33.21
C GLY A 5 13.12 -0.28 -31.83
N GLN A 6 14.20 -1.06 -31.75
CA GLN A 6 14.70 -1.62 -30.49
C GLN A 6 15.80 -0.75 -29.88
N LYS A 7 15.72 -0.45 -28.59
CA LYS A 7 16.86 -0.04 -27.74
C LYS A 7 16.80 -0.71 -26.36
N SER A 8 17.99 -0.99 -25.84
CA SER A 8 18.43 -1.95 -24.83
C SER A 8 17.80 -1.94 -23.42
N LEU A 9 17.86 -3.11 -22.81
CA LEU A 9 17.46 -3.62 -21.51
C LEU A 9 17.92 -2.75 -20.31
N THR A 10 16.99 -2.04 -19.65
CA THR A 10 16.88 -1.77 -18.20
C THR A 10 15.76 -0.78 -17.83
N GLN A 11 14.82 -0.51 -18.72
CA GLN A 11 13.62 0.29 -18.41
C GLN A 11 12.40 -0.45 -18.92
N ARG A 12 11.32 -0.54 -18.11
CA ARG A 12 10.01 -1.03 -18.55
C ARG A 12 9.62 -0.26 -19.80
N ARG A 13 9.46 -0.98 -20.92
CA ARG A 13 9.30 -0.37 -22.24
C ARG A 13 7.87 0.10 -22.45
N ALA A 14 7.67 1.41 -22.63
CA ALA A 14 6.56 1.91 -23.41
C ALA A 14 6.83 1.61 -24.89
N GLN A 15 5.96 0.88 -25.58
CA GLN A 15 6.04 0.72 -27.04
C GLN A 15 5.24 1.85 -27.71
N TYR A 16 5.86 2.49 -28.68
CA TYR A 16 5.24 3.53 -29.48
C TYR A 16 4.59 2.89 -30.71
N TYR A 17 3.33 3.13 -30.92
CA TYR A 17 2.67 2.81 -32.17
C TYR A 17 2.17 4.11 -32.81
N ASN A 18 2.55 4.32 -34.06
CA ASN A 18 1.97 5.36 -34.89
C ASN A 18 0.68 4.79 -35.53
N VAL A 19 -0.47 5.22 -35.06
CA VAL A 19 -1.74 4.89 -35.71
C VAL A 19 -2.02 5.98 -36.73
N VAL A 20 -2.01 5.62 -38.01
CA VAL A 20 -2.46 6.50 -39.08
C VAL A 20 -3.96 6.29 -39.24
N ASP A 21 -4.74 7.26 -38.80
CA ASP A 21 -6.18 7.27 -39.03
C ASP A 21 -6.45 7.75 -40.46
N THR A 22 -6.94 6.85 -41.33
CA THR A 22 -7.23 7.13 -42.72
C THR A 22 -8.68 7.56 -42.98
N ASN A 23 -9.51 7.68 -41.93
CA ASN A 23 -10.90 8.11 -42.04
C ASN A 23 -11.06 9.60 -41.71
N THR A 24 -10.69 10.45 -42.69
CA THR A 24 -11.18 11.84 -42.74
C THR A 24 -11.80 12.08 -44.09
N ASP A 25 -13.11 12.21 -44.13
CA ASP A 25 -13.82 12.80 -45.28
C ASP A 25 -13.30 14.24 -45.48
N GLY A 26 -12.65 14.48 -46.62
CA GLY A 26 -12.24 15.82 -47.08
C GLY A 26 -10.77 16.18 -46.84
N GLY A 27 -9.91 15.73 -47.72
CA GLY A 27 -8.53 16.11 -48.00
C GLY A 27 -7.87 17.22 -47.20
N ARG A 28 -6.94 16.88 -46.36
CA ARG A 28 -5.58 17.41 -46.10
C ARG A 28 -5.05 16.85 -44.78
N GLY A 29 -3.98 16.04 -44.88
CA GLY A 29 -3.06 15.79 -43.79
C GLY A 29 -3.45 14.63 -42.86
N ALA A 30 -2.71 13.55 -42.95
CA ALA A 30 -2.73 12.48 -41.94
C ALA A 30 -2.33 13.04 -40.57
N VAL A 31 -3.24 12.99 -39.60
CA VAL A 31 -2.92 13.33 -38.20
C VAL A 31 -2.28 12.12 -37.56
N ILE A 32 -0.97 12.19 -37.31
CA ILE A 32 -0.26 11.18 -36.53
C ILE A 32 -0.62 11.41 -35.07
N ARG A 33 -1.46 10.56 -34.49
CA ARG A 33 -1.68 10.52 -33.04
C ARG A 33 -0.68 9.54 -32.44
N GLN A 34 0.20 10.05 -31.58
CA GLN A 34 1.01 9.18 -30.70
C GLN A 34 0.10 8.63 -29.60
N VAL A 35 -0.22 7.35 -29.68
CA VAL A 35 -0.96 6.64 -28.64
C VAL A 35 0.06 5.87 -27.81
N TRP A 36 0.15 6.18 -26.54
CA TRP A 36 0.95 5.46 -25.58
C TRP A 36 0.18 4.21 -25.14
N PHE A 37 0.63 3.04 -25.55
CA PHE A 37 0.18 1.78 -24.96
C PHE A 37 1.18 1.36 -23.88
N LEU A 38 0.74 1.34 -22.63
CA LEU A 38 1.45 0.65 -21.55
C LEU A 38 1.15 -0.83 -21.68
N GLU A 39 2.13 -1.64 -22.12
CA GLU A 39 2.02 -3.10 -22.03
C GLU A 39 1.90 -3.50 -20.55
N GLY A 40 0.82 -4.19 -20.17
CA GLY A 40 0.58 -4.70 -18.83
C GLY A 40 -0.83 -4.48 -18.27
N PHE A 41 -1.75 -3.85 -19.02
CA PHE A 41 -3.14 -3.73 -18.63
C PHE A 41 -4.00 -4.74 -19.40
N THR A 42 -4.16 -5.95 -18.87
CA THR A 42 -4.90 -7.04 -19.52
C THR A 42 -6.29 -7.31 -18.95
N MET A 43 -6.69 -6.70 -17.84
CA MET A 43 -8.09 -6.77 -17.41
C MET A 43 -8.95 -5.85 -18.28
N SER A 44 -9.75 -6.40 -19.20
CA SER A 44 -10.76 -5.63 -19.91
C SER A 44 -11.97 -5.43 -18.98
N ILE A 45 -12.23 -4.19 -18.57
CA ILE A 45 -13.45 -3.86 -17.82
C ILE A 45 -14.65 -4.15 -18.72
N GLN A 46 -15.51 -5.09 -18.33
CA GLN A 46 -16.68 -5.60 -19.09
C GLN A 46 -17.88 -4.65 -19.05
N ASN A 47 -17.63 -3.34 -19.05
CA ASN A 47 -18.65 -2.29 -19.08
C ASN A 47 -18.10 -1.08 -19.83
N GLU A 48 -18.77 -0.63 -20.89
CA GLU A 48 -18.31 0.43 -21.78
C GLU A 48 -18.07 1.76 -21.05
N TYR A 49 -18.97 2.15 -20.15
CA TYR A 49 -18.80 3.39 -19.39
C TYR A 49 -17.59 3.34 -18.46
N LEU A 50 -17.42 2.26 -17.69
CA LEU A 50 -16.28 2.10 -16.76
C LEU A 50 -14.96 1.96 -17.52
N SER A 51 -14.95 1.30 -18.68
CA SER A 51 -13.78 1.24 -19.56
C SER A 51 -13.39 2.64 -20.07
N GLY A 52 -14.37 3.42 -20.55
CA GLY A 52 -14.14 4.81 -20.95
C GLY A 52 -13.72 5.71 -19.79
N LEU A 53 -14.21 5.46 -18.57
CA LEU A 53 -13.77 6.15 -17.36
C LEU A 53 -12.29 5.84 -17.06
N MET A 54 -11.89 4.58 -17.15
CA MET A 54 -10.49 4.16 -16.96
C MET A 54 -9.55 4.83 -17.96
N GLU A 55 -9.94 4.91 -19.24
CA GLU A 55 -9.17 5.65 -20.26
C GLU A 55 -9.00 7.13 -19.90
N ARG A 56 -10.05 7.77 -19.35
CA ARG A 56 -9.97 9.16 -18.87
C ARG A 56 -9.01 9.29 -17.70
N VAL A 57 -9.01 8.34 -16.74
CA VAL A 57 -8.09 8.31 -15.60
C VAL A 57 -6.65 8.23 -16.08
N VAL A 58 -6.33 7.30 -16.96
CA VAL A 58 -4.96 7.14 -17.52
C VAL A 58 -4.50 8.42 -18.22
N ARG A 59 -5.36 9.02 -19.04
CA ARG A 59 -5.03 10.24 -19.79
C ARG A 59 -4.80 11.45 -18.89
N ARG A 60 -5.56 11.58 -17.78
CA ARG A 60 -5.45 12.71 -16.85
C ARG A 60 -4.28 12.57 -15.87
N ASN A 61 -3.83 11.35 -15.63
CA ASN A 61 -2.81 11.04 -14.62
C ASN A 61 -1.59 10.32 -15.26
N PRO A 62 -0.86 10.99 -16.17
CA PRO A 62 0.26 10.35 -16.87
C PRO A 62 1.36 9.97 -15.87
N ALA A 63 1.98 8.81 -16.07
CA ALA A 63 3.08 8.27 -15.25
C ALA A 63 2.73 7.94 -13.79
N GLU A 64 1.50 7.52 -13.52
CA GLU A 64 1.04 7.09 -12.21
C GLU A 64 0.53 5.63 -12.23
N PRO A 65 1.39 4.65 -12.53
CA PRO A 65 0.98 3.27 -12.79
C PRO A 65 0.28 2.60 -11.58
N GLU A 66 0.70 2.88 -10.36
CA GLU A 66 0.08 2.31 -9.16
C GLU A 66 -1.35 2.84 -8.97
N PHE A 67 -1.58 4.12 -9.27
CA PHE A 67 -2.93 4.69 -9.24
C PHE A 67 -3.82 4.10 -10.33
N HIS A 68 -3.29 3.92 -11.55
CA HIS A 68 -4.02 3.26 -12.64
C HIS A 68 -4.39 1.83 -12.27
N GLN A 69 -3.47 1.07 -11.69
CA GLN A 69 -3.70 -0.31 -11.27
C GLN A 69 -4.83 -0.41 -10.24
N ALA A 70 -4.79 0.41 -9.19
CA ALA A 70 -5.81 0.40 -8.15
C ALA A 70 -7.20 0.81 -8.68
N VAL A 71 -7.25 1.85 -9.52
CA VAL A 71 -8.52 2.28 -10.13
C VAL A 71 -9.09 1.18 -11.02
N GLN A 72 -8.26 0.52 -11.84
CA GLN A 72 -8.71 -0.55 -12.71
C GLN A 72 -9.27 -1.73 -11.93
N GLU A 73 -8.60 -2.18 -10.88
CA GLU A 73 -9.04 -3.27 -10.01
C GLU A 73 -10.42 -2.96 -9.40
N VAL A 74 -10.57 -1.77 -8.83
CA VAL A 74 -11.83 -1.37 -8.20
C VAL A 74 -12.94 -1.20 -9.23
N LEU A 75 -12.71 -0.52 -10.36
CA LEU A 75 -13.74 -0.35 -11.40
C LEU A 75 -14.19 -1.69 -11.97
N THR A 76 -13.29 -2.67 -12.11
CA THR A 76 -13.65 -4.03 -12.54
C THR A 76 -14.59 -4.69 -11.52
N SER A 77 -14.32 -4.55 -10.24
CA SER A 77 -15.18 -5.09 -9.17
C SER A 77 -16.53 -4.38 -9.04
N LEU A 78 -16.65 -3.14 -9.52
CA LEU A 78 -17.89 -2.35 -9.48
C LEU A 78 -18.82 -2.54 -10.68
N VAL A 79 -18.44 -3.35 -11.69
CA VAL A 79 -19.30 -3.64 -12.85
C VAL A 79 -20.70 -4.10 -12.42
N PRO A 80 -20.88 -5.10 -11.55
CA PRO A 80 -22.23 -5.53 -11.13
C PRO A 80 -23.01 -4.42 -10.40
N VAL A 81 -22.32 -3.49 -9.73
CA VAL A 81 -22.96 -2.39 -9.01
C VAL A 81 -23.58 -1.39 -9.99
N VAL A 82 -22.82 -0.96 -11.01
CA VAL A 82 -23.34 0.02 -12.00
C VAL A 82 -24.38 -0.59 -12.92
N GLU A 83 -24.34 -1.91 -13.18
CA GLU A 83 -25.38 -2.64 -13.91
C GLU A 83 -26.69 -2.72 -13.12
N ALA A 84 -26.59 -2.97 -11.80
CA ALA A 84 -27.75 -2.99 -10.91
C ALA A 84 -28.32 -1.60 -10.61
N LYS A 85 -27.47 -0.55 -10.69
CA LYS A 85 -27.80 0.83 -10.33
C LYS A 85 -27.28 1.82 -11.38
N PRO A 86 -27.87 1.87 -12.57
CA PRO A 86 -27.42 2.74 -13.66
C PRO A 86 -27.57 4.24 -13.34
N GLU A 87 -28.35 4.60 -12.34
CA GLU A 87 -28.43 5.97 -11.82
C GLU A 87 -27.08 6.51 -11.35
N TYR A 88 -26.19 5.67 -10.82
CA TYR A 88 -24.84 6.09 -10.39
C TYR A 88 -23.97 6.61 -11.54
N ILE A 89 -24.20 6.09 -12.75
CA ILE A 89 -23.56 6.62 -13.97
C ILE A 89 -24.09 8.02 -14.27
N LYS A 90 -25.42 8.17 -14.28
CA LYS A 90 -26.09 9.43 -14.60
C LYS A 90 -25.75 10.54 -13.61
N GLU A 91 -25.60 10.19 -12.34
CA GLU A 91 -25.28 11.11 -11.24
C GLU A 91 -23.77 11.39 -11.11
N GLY A 92 -22.93 10.77 -11.94
CA GLY A 92 -21.49 10.98 -11.95
C GLY A 92 -20.75 10.41 -10.72
N VAL A 93 -21.36 9.45 -10.01
CA VAL A 93 -20.78 8.88 -8.77
C VAL A 93 -19.43 8.25 -9.05
N MET A 94 -19.32 7.48 -10.15
CA MET A 94 -18.06 6.80 -10.50
C MET A 94 -16.96 7.79 -10.91
N ASP A 95 -17.30 8.88 -11.62
CA ASP A 95 -16.36 9.94 -11.97
C ASP A 95 -15.83 10.64 -10.70
N CYS A 96 -16.68 10.89 -9.70
CA CYS A 96 -16.29 11.46 -8.41
C CYS A 96 -15.41 10.50 -7.59
N LEU A 97 -15.65 9.18 -7.67
CA LEU A 97 -14.87 8.20 -6.93
C LEU A 97 -13.42 8.11 -7.39
N VAL A 98 -13.13 8.36 -8.65
CA VAL A 98 -11.77 8.24 -9.21
C VAL A 98 -10.98 9.56 -9.24
N GLU A 99 -11.61 10.66 -8.84
CA GLU A 99 -10.99 11.99 -8.82
C GLU A 99 -10.89 12.52 -7.39
N PRO A 100 -9.69 12.83 -6.86
CA PRO A 100 -9.57 13.38 -5.51
C PRO A 100 -10.20 14.78 -5.42
N GLU A 101 -10.86 15.08 -4.29
CA GLU A 101 -11.43 16.41 -4.06
C GLU A 101 -10.36 17.50 -4.06
N ARG A 102 -9.17 17.21 -3.54
CA ARG A 102 -7.99 18.10 -3.64
C ARG A 102 -6.67 17.40 -3.39
N ILE A 103 -5.63 17.94 -4.00
CA ILE A 103 -4.24 17.54 -3.77
C ILE A 103 -3.47 18.77 -3.28
N ILE A 104 -2.78 18.63 -2.15
CA ILE A 104 -1.89 19.66 -1.61
C ILE A 104 -0.47 19.13 -1.77
N LYS A 105 0.35 19.89 -2.52
CA LYS A 105 1.75 19.59 -2.76
C LYS A 105 2.59 20.78 -2.29
N PHE A 106 3.61 20.52 -1.50
CA PHE A 106 4.43 21.57 -0.90
C PHE A 106 5.88 21.16 -0.78
N ARG A 107 6.74 22.17 -0.65
CA ARG A 107 8.17 22.00 -0.42
C ARG A 107 8.46 21.90 1.07
N VAL A 108 9.37 20.98 1.45
CA VAL A 108 9.79 20.76 2.83
C VAL A 108 11.31 20.95 2.93
N PRO A 109 11.79 22.16 3.19
CA PRO A 109 13.21 22.40 3.48
C PRO A 109 13.53 22.02 4.93
N TRP A 110 14.66 21.36 5.15
CA TRP A 110 15.14 20.99 6.49
C TRP A 110 16.67 20.93 6.52
N GLU A 111 17.26 21.06 7.71
CA GLU A 111 18.70 21.09 7.93
C GLU A 111 19.17 19.77 8.58
N ASP A 112 20.23 19.17 8.05
CA ASP A 112 20.88 18.00 8.67
C ASP A 112 21.76 18.40 9.87
N ASP A 113 22.36 17.40 10.54
CA ASP A 113 23.21 17.65 11.70
C ASP A 113 24.57 18.29 11.34
N GLN A 114 24.90 18.34 10.05
CA GLN A 114 26.09 19.03 9.52
C GLN A 114 25.82 20.46 9.07
N GLY A 115 24.57 20.92 9.16
CA GLY A 115 24.16 22.27 8.73
C GLY A 115 23.84 22.39 7.23
N ASN A 116 23.71 21.27 6.49
CA ASN A 116 23.33 21.29 5.10
C ASN A 116 21.80 21.36 4.95
N ILE A 117 21.35 22.14 3.99
CA ILE A 117 19.91 22.26 3.68
C ILE A 117 19.51 21.22 2.65
N HIS A 118 18.51 20.42 3.00
CA HIS A 118 17.84 19.46 2.14
C HIS A 118 16.44 19.94 1.80
N VAL A 119 15.91 19.50 0.65
CA VAL A 119 14.56 19.87 0.20
C VAL A 119 13.84 18.61 -0.27
N ASN A 120 12.80 18.25 0.44
CA ASN A 120 11.88 17.18 0.08
C ASN A 120 10.53 17.72 -0.40
N ARG A 121 9.72 16.85 -0.99
CA ARG A 121 8.35 17.14 -1.40
C ARG A 121 7.38 16.56 -0.40
N GLY A 122 6.42 17.36 0.05
CA GLY A 122 5.30 16.93 0.87
C GLY A 122 4.02 16.85 0.06
N PHE A 123 3.16 15.88 0.41
CA PHE A 123 1.87 15.64 -0.24
C PHE A 123 0.78 15.39 0.80
N ARG A 124 -0.43 15.88 0.53
CA ARG A 124 -1.67 15.44 1.16
C ARG A 124 -2.76 15.37 0.10
N VAL A 125 -3.29 14.18 -0.11
CA VAL A 125 -4.45 13.94 -0.94
C VAL A 125 -5.66 13.80 -0.02
N GLN A 126 -6.58 14.76 -0.12
CA GLN A 126 -7.91 14.74 0.48
C GLN A 126 -8.82 14.16 -0.58
N PHE A 127 -9.03 12.84 -0.53
CA PHE A 127 -9.57 12.15 -1.67
C PHE A 127 -11.10 12.22 -1.74
N ASN A 128 -11.78 11.87 -0.64
CA ASN A 128 -13.23 11.89 -0.60
C ASN A 128 -13.74 12.09 0.83
N SER A 129 -14.64 13.07 1.01
CA SER A 129 -15.23 13.43 2.30
C SER A 129 -16.72 13.12 2.39
N ALA A 130 -17.30 12.41 1.44
CA ALA A 130 -18.75 12.17 1.36
C ALA A 130 -19.33 11.52 2.63
N ILE A 131 -18.56 10.71 3.35
CA ILE A 131 -19.02 10.02 4.57
C ILE A 131 -18.37 10.54 5.86
N GLY A 132 -17.53 11.58 5.79
CA GLY A 132 -16.90 12.19 6.95
C GLY A 132 -15.53 12.81 6.67
N PRO A 133 -14.84 13.33 7.71
CA PRO A 133 -13.53 13.93 7.58
C PRO A 133 -12.53 13.00 6.89
N TYR A 134 -11.61 13.57 6.10
CA TYR A 134 -10.56 12.79 5.49
C TYR A 134 -9.72 12.08 6.55
N LYS A 135 -9.45 10.80 6.35
CA LYS A 135 -8.68 9.98 7.29
C LYS A 135 -7.72 9.07 6.55
N GLY A 136 -6.46 9.09 6.95
CA GLY A 136 -5.43 8.19 6.40
C GLY A 136 -4.03 8.60 6.79
N GLY A 137 -3.07 7.67 6.64
CA GLY A 137 -1.69 7.80 7.11
C GLY A 137 -0.84 8.80 6.34
N LEU A 138 0.29 9.15 6.93
CA LEU A 138 1.42 9.82 6.29
C LEU A 138 2.53 8.79 6.09
N ARG A 139 3.07 8.70 4.86
CA ARG A 139 4.20 7.80 4.52
C ARG A 139 5.46 8.62 4.28
N PHE A 140 6.55 8.32 5.00
CA PHE A 140 7.86 8.89 4.73
C PHE A 140 8.77 7.80 4.16
N HIS A 141 8.99 7.86 2.85
CA HIS A 141 9.77 6.86 2.13
C HIS A 141 10.26 7.43 0.79
N PRO A 142 11.49 7.10 0.34
CA PRO A 142 12.05 7.62 -0.92
C PRO A 142 11.21 7.36 -2.17
N SER A 143 10.39 6.29 -2.17
CA SER A 143 9.50 5.96 -3.30
C SER A 143 8.26 6.84 -3.38
N VAL A 144 8.02 7.74 -2.42
CA VAL A 144 6.80 8.56 -2.40
C VAL A 144 6.85 9.62 -3.49
N TYR A 145 5.85 9.59 -4.35
CA TYR A 145 5.49 10.65 -5.29
C TYR A 145 3.95 10.76 -5.35
N GLU A 146 3.45 11.73 -6.10
CA GLU A 146 2.02 12.05 -6.13
C GLU A 146 1.14 10.83 -6.46
N GLY A 147 1.52 10.01 -7.46
CA GLY A 147 0.78 8.81 -7.86
C GLY A 147 0.67 7.76 -6.75
N ILE A 148 1.73 7.55 -5.95
CA ILE A 148 1.69 6.66 -4.78
C ILE A 148 0.68 7.18 -3.74
N ILE A 149 0.68 8.48 -3.48
CA ILE A 149 -0.24 9.04 -2.48
C ILE A 149 -1.69 9.04 -2.99
N LYS A 150 -1.91 9.26 -4.30
CA LYS A 150 -3.24 9.11 -4.91
C LYS A 150 -3.75 7.67 -4.83
N PHE A 151 -2.94 6.70 -5.23
CA PHE A 151 -3.29 5.28 -5.14
C PHE A 151 -3.71 4.90 -3.71
N LEU A 152 -2.88 5.22 -2.73
CA LEU A 152 -3.17 4.91 -1.33
C LEU A 152 -4.38 5.69 -0.80
N GLY A 153 -4.61 6.92 -1.27
CA GLY A 153 -5.78 7.72 -0.92
C GLY A 153 -7.07 7.16 -1.50
N PHE A 154 -7.01 6.66 -2.73
CA PHE A 154 -8.11 5.98 -3.40
C PHE A 154 -8.53 4.71 -2.67
N GLU A 155 -7.58 3.82 -2.35
CA GLU A 155 -7.88 2.62 -1.56
C GLU A 155 -8.43 2.96 -0.17
N GLN A 156 -7.95 4.06 0.42
CA GLN A 156 -8.39 4.48 1.75
C GLN A 156 -9.88 4.81 1.82
N ILE A 157 -10.50 5.25 0.71
CA ILE A 157 -11.94 5.50 0.63
C ILE A 157 -12.71 4.21 0.96
N PHE A 158 -12.39 3.14 0.25
CA PHE A 158 -13.08 1.85 0.37
C PHE A 158 -12.78 1.20 1.73
N LYS A 159 -11.51 1.22 2.14
CA LYS A 159 -11.10 0.73 3.46
C LYS A 159 -11.92 1.39 4.58
N ASN A 160 -12.06 2.71 4.58
CA ASN A 160 -12.76 3.44 5.62
C ASN A 160 -14.27 3.19 5.56
N SER A 161 -14.88 3.14 4.36
CA SER A 161 -16.31 2.87 4.19
C SER A 161 -16.73 1.51 4.77
N LEU A 162 -15.86 0.50 4.67
CA LEU A 162 -16.12 -0.84 5.20
C LEU A 162 -16.09 -0.91 6.73
N THR A 163 -15.61 0.12 7.41
CA THR A 163 -15.64 0.18 8.88
C THR A 163 -17.01 0.54 9.45
N GLY A 164 -17.92 1.09 8.63
CA GLY A 164 -19.20 1.64 9.06
C GLY A 164 -19.09 2.94 9.86
N LEU A 165 -17.88 3.50 10.01
CA LEU A 165 -17.64 4.76 10.72
C LEU A 165 -17.77 5.97 9.77
N PRO A 166 -18.19 7.15 10.27
CA PRO A 166 -18.30 8.36 9.45
C PRO A 166 -16.92 9.00 9.23
N ILE A 167 -16.07 8.34 8.48
CA ILE A 167 -14.72 8.79 8.12
C ILE A 167 -14.50 8.67 6.61
N GLY A 168 -14.05 9.76 6.00
CA GLY A 168 -13.68 9.82 4.58
C GLY A 168 -12.29 9.24 4.31
N GLY A 169 -11.82 9.40 3.08
CA GLY A 169 -10.52 8.90 2.63
C GLY A 169 -9.51 10.01 2.36
N GLY A 170 -8.30 9.83 2.87
CA GLY A 170 -7.18 10.71 2.57
C GLY A 170 -5.84 10.03 2.81
N LYS A 171 -4.79 10.54 2.18
CA LYS A 171 -3.43 10.01 2.33
C LYS A 171 -2.43 11.15 2.18
N GLY A 172 -1.27 11.01 2.81
CA GLY A 172 -0.19 11.96 2.66
C GLY A 172 1.18 11.32 2.79
N GLY A 173 2.21 12.12 2.63
CA GLY A 173 3.58 11.65 2.81
C GLY A 173 4.63 12.55 2.18
N SER A 174 5.84 12.04 2.15
CA SER A 174 7.02 12.69 1.58
C SER A 174 8.02 11.67 1.06
N ASP A 175 8.84 12.08 0.10
CA ASP A 175 10.02 11.35 -0.37
C ASP A 175 11.20 11.38 0.62
N PHE A 176 10.98 11.86 1.86
CA PHE A 176 11.94 11.83 2.95
C PHE A 176 12.17 10.40 3.45
N ASP A 177 13.42 10.01 3.66
CA ASP A 177 13.79 8.74 4.29
C ASP A 177 14.21 8.98 5.74
N PRO A 178 13.43 8.54 6.75
CA PRO A 178 13.79 8.67 8.16
C PRO A 178 14.86 7.66 8.60
N LYS A 179 15.18 6.65 7.78
CA LYS A 179 16.20 5.64 8.13
C LYS A 179 17.58 6.28 8.20
N GLY A 180 18.31 5.98 9.27
CA GLY A 180 19.66 6.48 9.47
C GLY A 180 19.75 7.98 9.81
N LYS A 181 18.62 8.66 10.01
CA LYS A 181 18.55 10.04 10.47
C LYS A 181 18.52 10.12 11.99
N SER A 182 19.15 11.16 12.55
CA SER A 182 19.05 11.46 13.98
C SER A 182 17.64 11.89 14.37
N ASP A 183 17.31 11.79 15.66
CA ASP A 183 16.03 12.28 16.17
C ASP A 183 15.86 13.80 15.94
N ALA A 184 16.97 14.55 16.00
CA ALA A 184 16.98 15.98 15.74
C ALA A 184 16.69 16.30 14.26
N GLU A 185 17.26 15.57 13.31
CA GLU A 185 16.99 15.67 11.88
C GLU A 185 15.53 15.35 11.56
N VAL A 186 15.01 14.22 12.07
CA VAL A 186 13.62 13.84 11.89
C VAL A 186 12.66 14.85 12.51
N MET A 187 12.99 15.42 13.66
CA MET A 187 12.19 16.47 14.29
C MET A 187 12.16 17.74 13.42
N ARG A 188 13.31 18.21 12.92
CA ARG A 188 13.37 19.39 12.02
C ARG A 188 12.55 19.18 10.75
N PHE A 189 12.69 17.98 10.14
CA PHE A 189 11.87 17.61 9.00
C PHE A 189 10.37 17.63 9.32
N CYS A 190 9.92 16.98 10.38
CA CYS A 190 8.52 16.94 10.82
C CYS A 190 7.96 18.34 11.11
N GLN A 191 8.76 19.20 11.72
CA GLN A 191 8.37 20.60 11.98
C GLN A 191 8.18 21.38 10.68
N SER A 192 9.08 21.26 9.72
CA SER A 192 8.97 21.90 8.41
C SER A 192 7.75 21.36 7.64
N PHE A 193 7.58 20.04 7.60
CA PHE A 193 6.44 19.40 6.96
C PHE A 193 5.09 19.87 7.54
N MET A 194 4.98 19.92 8.86
CA MET A 194 3.75 20.35 9.54
C MET A 194 3.49 21.85 9.37
N THR A 195 4.51 22.67 9.23
CA THR A 195 4.38 24.12 8.98
C THR A 195 3.61 24.41 7.68
N GLU A 196 3.70 23.52 6.70
CA GLU A 196 2.89 23.63 5.49
C GLU A 196 1.53 22.92 5.63
N LEU A 197 1.50 21.74 6.24
CA LEU A 197 0.32 20.90 6.30
C LEU A 197 -0.77 21.42 7.25
N PHE A 198 -0.41 22.10 8.36
CA PHE A 198 -1.36 22.47 9.42
C PHE A 198 -2.57 23.31 8.95
N LYS A 199 -2.42 24.00 7.83
CA LYS A 199 -3.46 24.86 7.22
C LYS A 199 -4.66 24.05 6.68
N TYR A 200 -4.46 22.77 6.43
CA TYR A 200 -5.39 21.91 5.69
C TYR A 200 -5.97 20.78 6.52
N ILE A 201 -5.49 20.60 7.75
CA ILE A 201 -5.89 19.50 8.64
C ILE A 201 -6.54 20.03 9.93
N GLY A 202 -7.32 19.17 10.56
CA GLY A 202 -8.00 19.48 11.80
C GLY A 202 -8.85 18.30 12.26
N PRO A 203 -9.33 18.30 13.52
CA PRO A 203 -10.07 17.18 14.10
C PRO A 203 -11.36 16.84 13.34
N ASP A 204 -11.99 17.83 12.72
CA ASP A 204 -13.29 17.70 12.04
C ASP A 204 -13.16 17.86 10.51
N THR A 205 -11.95 18.00 10.00
CA THR A 205 -11.70 18.22 8.56
C THR A 205 -10.88 17.09 7.96
N ASP A 206 -9.68 16.87 8.50
CA ASP A 206 -8.71 15.90 8.00
C ASP A 206 -7.80 15.45 9.14
N VAL A 207 -7.81 14.15 9.43
CA VAL A 207 -7.08 13.55 10.55
C VAL A 207 -6.03 12.57 10.04
N PRO A 208 -4.78 13.01 9.85
CA PRO A 208 -3.69 12.12 9.48
C PRO A 208 -3.34 11.10 10.57
N ALA A 209 -2.64 10.04 10.16
CA ALA A 209 -2.15 8.96 11.02
C ALA A 209 -0.73 8.55 10.64
N GLY A 210 -0.18 7.54 11.32
CA GLY A 210 1.07 6.90 10.91
C GLY A 210 0.89 5.96 9.72
N ASP A 211 1.98 5.71 9.01
CA ASP A 211 2.15 4.74 7.93
C ASP A 211 3.66 4.38 7.84
N ILE A 212 4.15 3.79 6.75
CA ILE A 212 5.57 3.48 6.56
C ILE A 212 6.43 4.73 6.83
N GLY A 213 7.43 4.59 7.70
CA GLY A 213 8.34 5.67 8.08
C GLY A 213 7.75 6.73 9.01
N VAL A 214 6.51 6.57 9.48
CA VAL A 214 5.84 7.48 10.43
C VAL A 214 5.26 6.69 11.59
N GLY A 215 6.03 6.59 12.65
CA GLY A 215 5.65 5.95 13.90
C GLY A 215 5.29 6.95 15.01
N ALA A 216 5.32 6.47 16.24
CA ALA A 216 4.99 7.29 17.42
C ALA A 216 5.90 8.52 17.57
N ARG A 217 7.19 8.40 17.23
CA ARG A 217 8.17 9.48 17.24
C ARG A 217 7.77 10.61 16.29
N GLU A 218 7.56 10.27 15.03
CA GLU A 218 7.18 11.24 13.99
C GLU A 218 5.84 11.89 14.31
N ILE A 219 4.85 11.11 14.73
CA ILE A 219 3.54 11.63 15.17
C ILE A 219 3.70 12.60 16.34
N GLY A 220 4.59 12.32 17.28
CA GLY A 220 4.90 13.23 18.40
C GLY A 220 5.45 14.57 17.92
N TYR A 221 6.41 14.56 16.99
CA TYR A 221 6.99 15.78 16.43
C TYR A 221 5.98 16.57 15.59
N LEU A 222 5.20 15.88 14.77
CA LEU A 222 4.13 16.50 13.95
C LEU A 222 3.07 17.14 14.82
N PHE A 223 2.58 16.44 15.87
CA PHE A 223 1.59 16.98 16.78
C PHE A 223 2.11 18.17 17.61
N GLY A 224 3.35 18.07 18.10
CA GLY A 224 3.99 19.16 18.82
C GLY A 224 4.08 20.44 17.98
N GLN A 225 4.40 20.34 16.70
CA GLN A 225 4.44 21.49 15.79
C GLN A 225 3.03 22.01 15.45
N TYR A 226 2.06 21.15 15.20
CA TYR A 226 0.67 21.52 14.98
C TYR A 226 0.13 22.34 16.17
N LYS A 227 0.32 21.81 17.41
CA LYS A 227 -0.08 22.48 18.65
C LYS A 227 0.53 23.88 18.76
N ARG A 228 1.82 24.04 18.41
CA ARG A 228 2.50 25.36 18.47
C ARG A 228 1.93 26.35 17.44
N LEU A 229 1.62 25.88 16.22
CA LEU A 229 1.12 26.73 15.13
C LEU A 229 -0.34 27.14 15.32
N ARG A 230 -1.18 26.22 15.79
CA ARG A 230 -2.61 26.44 16.00
C ARG A 230 -2.96 26.98 17.39
N ASN A 231 -2.04 26.81 18.35
CA ASN A 231 -2.31 27.03 19.80
C ASN A 231 -3.52 26.23 20.29
N GLU A 232 -3.69 24.99 19.79
CA GLU A 232 -4.81 24.10 20.09
C GLU A 232 -4.30 22.72 20.50
N PHE A 233 -5.00 22.09 21.47
CA PHE A 233 -4.76 20.70 21.85
C PHE A 233 -5.98 19.85 21.46
N THR A 234 -5.96 19.33 20.22
CA THR A 234 -7.15 18.69 19.60
C THR A 234 -6.86 17.27 19.13
N GLY A 235 -7.89 16.58 18.63
CA GLY A 235 -7.82 15.24 18.07
C GLY A 235 -7.25 15.14 16.66
N VAL A 236 -6.41 16.08 16.22
CA VAL A 236 -5.98 16.22 14.81
C VAL A 236 -5.17 15.06 14.26
N LEU A 237 -4.40 14.35 15.04
CA LEU A 237 -3.56 13.22 14.60
C LEU A 237 -3.92 11.98 15.40
N THR A 238 -3.98 10.82 14.75
CA THR A 238 -4.04 9.52 15.46
C THR A 238 -2.65 8.89 15.56
N GLY A 239 -2.47 8.02 16.56
CA GLY A 239 -1.16 7.45 16.88
C GLY A 239 -0.34 8.26 17.87
N LYS A 240 -0.94 9.25 18.52
CA LYS A 240 -0.34 10.03 19.61
C LYS A 240 -0.12 9.14 20.85
N GLY A 241 0.88 9.48 21.65
CA GLY A 241 1.08 8.89 22.98
C GLY A 241 -0.07 9.22 23.95
N LEU A 242 -0.28 8.38 24.95
CA LEU A 242 -1.33 8.56 25.96
C LEU A 242 -1.19 9.90 26.70
N SER A 243 0.04 10.34 26.96
CA SER A 243 0.33 11.58 27.71
C SER A 243 -0.04 12.86 26.96
N TYR A 244 -0.33 12.80 25.64
CA TYR A 244 -0.71 13.96 24.84
C TYR A 244 -1.91 13.70 23.91
N GLY A 245 -2.94 13.10 24.47
CA GLY A 245 -4.25 12.99 23.85
C GLY A 245 -4.44 11.80 22.91
N GLY A 246 -3.57 10.81 22.99
CA GLY A 246 -3.70 9.55 22.27
C GLY A 246 -4.54 8.52 23.01
N SER A 247 -4.85 7.43 22.33
CA SER A 247 -5.41 6.21 22.89
C SER A 247 -4.37 5.10 22.87
N LEU A 248 -4.70 3.92 23.41
CA LEU A 248 -3.83 2.77 23.34
C LEU A 248 -3.49 2.44 21.87
N ILE A 249 -2.21 2.41 21.57
CA ILE A 249 -1.70 1.97 20.26
C ILE A 249 -1.71 0.46 20.24
N ARG A 250 -2.23 -0.11 19.16
CA ARG A 250 -2.12 -1.55 18.87
C ARG A 250 -1.38 -1.74 17.56
N PRO A 251 -0.03 -1.80 17.58
CA PRO A 251 0.79 -2.00 16.38
C PRO A 251 0.43 -3.30 15.65
N GLU A 252 -0.07 -4.28 16.35
CA GLU A 252 -0.55 -5.57 15.84
C GLU A 252 -1.91 -5.51 15.14
N ALA A 253 -2.66 -4.41 15.23
CA ALA A 253 -4.09 -4.39 14.83
C ALA A 253 -4.36 -4.81 13.39
N THR A 254 -3.52 -4.39 12.43
CA THR A 254 -3.68 -4.79 11.02
C THR A 254 -3.43 -6.28 10.82
N GLY A 255 -2.36 -6.81 11.38
CA GLY A 255 -2.05 -8.24 11.32
C GLY A 255 -3.13 -9.08 12.01
N TYR A 256 -3.60 -8.64 13.18
CA TYR A 256 -4.70 -9.31 13.90
C TYR A 256 -5.98 -9.33 13.07
N GLY A 257 -6.36 -8.21 12.47
CA GLY A 257 -7.55 -8.11 11.63
C GLY A 257 -7.49 -9.05 10.43
N ALA A 258 -6.33 -9.17 9.80
CA ALA A 258 -6.12 -10.11 8.70
C ALA A 258 -6.26 -11.58 9.15
N VAL A 259 -5.75 -11.93 10.33
CA VAL A 259 -5.90 -13.29 10.88
C VAL A 259 -7.34 -13.57 11.31
N TYR A 260 -8.07 -12.59 11.86
CA TYR A 260 -9.50 -12.75 12.13
C TYR A 260 -10.31 -12.95 10.83
N TYR A 261 -9.97 -12.20 9.78
CA TYR A 261 -10.60 -12.43 8.47
C TYR A 261 -10.31 -13.84 7.94
N LEU A 262 -9.05 -14.29 7.98
CA LEU A 262 -8.68 -15.66 7.64
C LEU A 262 -9.47 -16.68 8.47
N GLN A 263 -9.66 -16.44 9.78
CA GLN A 263 -10.43 -17.32 10.66
C GLN A 263 -11.88 -17.45 10.19
N GLU A 264 -12.52 -16.37 9.79
CA GLU A 264 -13.89 -16.41 9.26
C GLU A 264 -13.95 -17.11 7.89
N VAL A 265 -12.95 -16.94 7.01
CA VAL A 265 -12.85 -17.69 5.75
C VAL A 265 -12.74 -19.19 6.03
N LEU A 266 -11.83 -19.62 6.92
CA LEU A 266 -11.65 -21.02 7.28
C LEU A 266 -12.92 -21.61 7.90
N LYS A 267 -13.58 -20.88 8.80
CA LYS A 267 -14.84 -21.30 9.41
C LYS A 267 -15.96 -21.48 8.38
N HIS A 268 -16.05 -20.60 7.37
CA HIS A 268 -16.99 -20.76 6.26
C HIS A 268 -16.75 -22.06 5.48
N GLU A 269 -15.48 -22.42 5.30
CA GLU A 269 -15.06 -23.67 4.66
C GLU A 269 -15.13 -24.91 5.58
N GLY A 270 -15.58 -24.75 6.83
CA GLY A 270 -15.64 -25.83 7.81
C GLY A 270 -14.28 -26.23 8.40
N GLU A 271 -13.29 -25.33 8.30
CA GLU A 271 -11.92 -25.53 8.79
C GLU A 271 -11.60 -24.59 9.97
N SER A 272 -10.47 -24.80 10.62
CA SER A 272 -9.91 -23.91 11.65
C SER A 272 -8.47 -23.55 11.35
N ILE A 273 -7.98 -22.46 11.99
CA ILE A 273 -6.58 -22.05 11.90
C ILE A 273 -5.64 -22.93 12.73
N GLU A 274 -6.19 -23.70 13.68
CA GLU A 274 -5.41 -24.56 14.55
C GLU A 274 -4.62 -25.60 13.74
N GLY A 275 -3.31 -25.66 13.98
CA GLY A 275 -2.39 -26.53 13.26
C GLY A 275 -2.01 -26.08 11.85
N LYS A 276 -2.62 -25.03 11.27
CA LYS A 276 -2.28 -24.52 9.94
C LYS A 276 -0.90 -23.87 9.92
N ARG A 277 -0.20 -24.06 8.81
CA ARG A 277 1.14 -23.51 8.54
C ARG A 277 1.02 -22.37 7.54
N LEU A 278 1.55 -21.22 7.93
CA LEU A 278 1.47 -19.98 7.13
C LEU A 278 2.83 -19.57 6.60
N ALA A 279 2.88 -19.07 5.37
CA ALA A 279 3.99 -18.31 4.81
C ALA A 279 3.59 -16.86 4.64
N ILE A 280 4.45 -15.93 5.08
CA ILE A 280 4.19 -14.48 4.97
C ILE A 280 5.36 -13.75 4.32
N SER A 281 5.09 -12.58 3.76
CA SER A 281 6.12 -11.61 3.43
C SER A 281 6.08 -10.40 4.37
N GLY A 282 7.26 -9.88 4.71
CA GLY A 282 7.40 -8.76 5.65
C GLY A 282 7.30 -9.16 7.12
N PHE A 283 8.15 -8.53 7.95
CA PHE A 283 8.16 -8.70 9.41
C PHE A 283 8.01 -7.35 10.15
N GLY A 284 7.42 -6.36 9.47
CA GLY A 284 6.97 -5.10 10.08
C GLY A 284 5.78 -5.31 11.03
N ASN A 285 5.09 -4.22 11.43
CA ASN A 285 3.92 -4.31 12.33
C ASN A 285 2.87 -5.30 11.86
N VAL A 286 2.60 -5.33 10.55
CA VAL A 286 1.58 -6.21 9.93
C VAL A 286 2.00 -7.66 10.03
N GLY A 287 3.18 -8.02 9.51
CA GLY A 287 3.70 -9.38 9.55
C GLY A 287 3.88 -9.89 10.98
N TRP A 288 4.45 -9.07 11.88
CA TRP A 288 4.57 -9.42 13.29
C TRP A 288 3.20 -9.68 13.95
N GLY A 289 2.20 -8.84 13.65
CA GLY A 289 0.83 -9.05 14.16
C GLY A 289 0.22 -10.34 13.64
N VAL A 290 0.44 -10.68 12.36
CA VAL A 290 0.01 -11.98 11.79
C VAL A 290 0.68 -13.13 12.54
N VAL A 291 2.00 -13.10 12.74
CA VAL A 291 2.74 -14.14 13.49
C VAL A 291 2.15 -14.33 14.88
N LYS A 292 2.03 -13.23 15.64
CA LYS A 292 1.56 -13.26 17.02
C LYS A 292 0.12 -13.83 17.12
N LYS A 293 -0.82 -13.33 16.31
CA LYS A 293 -2.20 -13.79 16.38
C LYS A 293 -2.37 -15.22 15.87
N THR A 294 -1.64 -15.61 14.85
CA THR A 294 -1.64 -16.98 14.35
C THR A 294 -1.18 -17.97 15.45
N ALA A 295 -0.10 -17.64 16.16
CA ALA A 295 0.39 -18.46 17.28
C ALA A 295 -0.63 -18.54 18.43
N GLU A 296 -1.28 -17.42 18.81
CA GLU A 296 -2.32 -17.38 19.83
C GLU A 296 -3.53 -18.26 19.50
N LEU A 297 -3.82 -18.47 18.21
CA LEU A 297 -4.94 -19.29 17.72
C LEU A 297 -4.53 -20.74 17.35
N GLY A 298 -3.32 -21.16 17.71
CA GLY A 298 -2.82 -22.52 17.51
C GLY A 298 -2.28 -22.82 16.11
N GLY A 299 -2.19 -21.81 15.22
CA GLY A 299 -1.50 -21.93 13.93
C GLY A 299 0.01 -21.63 14.04
N LYS A 300 0.73 -21.76 12.93
CA LYS A 300 2.18 -21.59 12.88
C LYS A 300 2.60 -20.76 11.66
N VAL A 301 3.32 -19.67 11.83
CA VAL A 301 4.01 -19.03 10.72
C VAL A 301 5.36 -19.70 10.56
N VAL A 302 5.51 -20.49 9.50
CA VAL A 302 6.69 -21.32 9.22
C VAL A 302 7.64 -20.71 8.22
N ALA A 303 7.20 -19.70 7.44
CA ALA A 303 8.06 -18.98 6.52
C ALA A 303 7.80 -17.48 6.60
N ILE A 304 8.88 -16.71 6.70
CA ILE A 304 8.86 -15.25 6.80
C ILE A 304 9.85 -14.66 5.80
N ALA A 305 9.38 -13.81 4.89
CA ALA A 305 10.26 -13.12 3.95
C ALA A 305 10.61 -11.70 4.40
N GLY A 306 11.83 -11.31 4.11
CA GLY A 306 12.36 -9.96 4.20
C GLY A 306 12.88 -9.46 2.86
N PRO A 307 13.56 -8.30 2.84
CA PRO A 307 14.21 -7.79 1.63
C PRO A 307 15.38 -8.65 1.15
N ASP A 308 16.02 -9.36 2.05
CA ASP A 308 17.23 -10.18 1.83
C ASP A 308 16.93 -11.64 1.44
N GLY A 309 15.69 -12.10 1.58
CA GLY A 309 15.29 -13.48 1.29
C GLY A 309 14.14 -13.94 2.17
N TYR A 310 14.02 -15.25 2.40
CA TYR A 310 13.06 -15.78 3.37
C TYR A 310 13.69 -16.85 4.26
N ILE A 311 13.11 -17.04 5.44
CA ILE A 311 13.43 -18.16 6.34
C ILE A 311 12.34 -19.24 6.25
N TYR A 312 12.73 -20.49 6.46
CA TYR A 312 11.83 -21.59 6.69
C TYR A 312 12.13 -22.26 8.02
N ASP A 313 11.20 -22.14 8.96
CA ASP A 313 11.24 -22.68 10.31
C ASP A 313 10.07 -23.67 10.48
N PRO A 314 10.29 -24.97 10.35
CA PRO A 314 9.21 -25.98 10.41
C PRO A 314 8.48 -26.00 11.76
N ASP A 315 9.13 -25.58 12.85
CA ASP A 315 8.51 -25.44 14.17
C ASP A 315 7.63 -24.20 14.26
N GLY A 316 7.88 -23.22 13.39
CA GLY A 316 7.21 -21.94 13.31
C GLY A 316 7.63 -20.93 14.39
N ALA A 317 7.26 -19.68 14.15
CA ALA A 317 7.44 -18.59 15.10
C ALA A 317 6.30 -18.57 16.13
N VAL A 318 6.27 -19.54 17.04
CA VAL A 318 5.18 -19.77 17.99
C VAL A 318 5.54 -19.45 19.46
N THR A 319 6.81 -19.30 19.79
CA THR A 319 7.25 -18.96 21.14
C THR A 319 7.37 -17.46 21.32
N ASP A 320 7.15 -16.98 22.54
CA ASP A 320 7.33 -15.56 22.87
C ASP A 320 8.71 -15.05 22.49
N GLU A 321 9.75 -15.86 22.64
CA GLU A 321 11.11 -15.50 22.24
C GLU A 321 11.21 -15.24 20.73
N LYS A 322 10.72 -16.16 19.90
CA LYS A 322 10.72 -16.02 18.44
C LYS A 322 9.89 -14.82 17.99
N ILE A 323 8.70 -14.63 18.57
CA ILE A 323 7.78 -13.54 18.25
C ILE A 323 8.37 -12.18 18.64
N ASN A 324 8.96 -12.07 19.83
CA ASN A 324 9.59 -10.84 20.31
C ASN A 324 10.87 -10.51 19.55
N TYR A 325 11.61 -11.51 19.10
CA TYR A 325 12.81 -11.29 18.29
C TYR A 325 12.51 -10.60 16.95
N LEU A 326 11.35 -10.81 16.36
CA LEU A 326 10.91 -10.05 15.16
C LEU A 326 10.83 -8.53 15.44
N LEU A 327 10.47 -8.13 16.68
CA LEU A 327 10.49 -6.72 17.08
C LEU A 327 11.92 -6.19 17.24
N GLU A 328 12.81 -6.99 17.78
CA GLU A 328 14.24 -6.65 17.92
C GLU A 328 14.89 -6.46 16.54
N MET A 329 14.65 -7.39 15.61
CA MET A 329 15.13 -7.31 14.22
C MET A 329 14.65 -6.01 13.56
N ARG A 330 13.37 -5.66 13.71
CA ARG A 330 12.82 -4.42 13.19
C ARG A 330 13.46 -3.19 13.84
N ALA A 331 13.67 -3.19 15.15
CA ALA A 331 14.32 -2.09 15.87
C ALA A 331 15.80 -1.91 15.48
N SER A 332 16.46 -2.97 15.00
CA SER A 332 17.86 -2.91 14.53
C SER A 332 18.03 -2.06 13.26
N GLY A 333 16.95 -1.83 12.49
CA GLY A 333 16.98 -1.11 11.22
C GLY A 333 17.74 -1.81 10.09
N ARG A 334 18.21 -3.04 10.28
CA ARG A 334 18.96 -3.79 9.26
C ARG A 334 18.07 -4.43 8.20
N ASP A 335 16.79 -4.61 8.50
CA ASP A 335 15.78 -5.23 7.61
C ASP A 335 16.19 -6.59 7.04
N LYS A 336 16.94 -7.41 7.83
CA LYS A 336 17.45 -8.72 7.42
C LYS A 336 16.71 -9.84 8.14
N VAL A 337 15.99 -10.69 7.39
CA VAL A 337 15.34 -11.88 7.95
C VAL A 337 16.35 -12.99 8.24
N GLN A 338 17.54 -12.95 7.63
CA GLN A 338 18.64 -13.86 7.93
C GLN A 338 19.01 -13.86 9.42
N ASP A 339 18.92 -12.71 10.10
CA ASP A 339 19.21 -12.61 11.53
C ASP A 339 18.37 -13.59 12.38
N TYR A 340 17.13 -13.87 11.94
CA TYR A 340 16.26 -14.87 12.58
C TYR A 340 16.81 -16.29 12.37
N ALA A 341 17.20 -16.62 11.14
CA ALA A 341 17.78 -17.93 10.83
C ALA A 341 19.08 -18.17 11.61
N ASP A 342 19.94 -17.17 11.71
CA ASP A 342 21.20 -17.24 12.45
C ASP A 342 20.97 -17.48 13.95
N LYS A 343 19.92 -16.86 14.53
CA LYS A 343 19.60 -17.01 15.95
C LYS A 343 18.95 -18.35 16.29
N PHE A 344 18.01 -18.80 15.46
CA PHE A 344 17.17 -19.97 15.77
C PHE A 344 17.56 -21.25 15.00
N GLY A 345 18.59 -21.17 14.13
CA GLY A 345 19.12 -22.33 13.42
C GLY A 345 18.18 -22.92 12.37
N CYS A 346 17.34 -22.09 11.72
CA CYS A 346 16.46 -22.53 10.65
C CYS A 346 17.04 -22.21 9.25
N GLU A 347 16.38 -22.72 8.20
CA GLU A 347 16.82 -22.52 6.82
C GLU A 347 16.67 -21.05 6.39
N PHE A 348 17.68 -20.54 5.64
CA PHE A 348 17.62 -19.23 4.99
C PHE A 348 17.82 -19.36 3.49
N HIS A 349 16.96 -18.74 2.72
CA HIS A 349 16.94 -18.74 1.26
C HIS A 349 17.16 -17.31 0.75
N ALA A 350 18.41 -17.00 0.42
CA ALA A 350 18.85 -15.67 0.04
C ALA A 350 18.22 -15.21 -1.29
N GLY A 351 17.65 -13.99 -1.31
CA GLY A 351 17.07 -13.38 -2.51
C GLY A 351 15.79 -14.02 -3.04
N GLU A 352 15.25 -15.02 -2.33
CA GLU A 352 14.03 -15.72 -2.72
C GLU A 352 12.82 -15.28 -1.90
N LYS A 353 11.61 -15.64 -2.39
CA LYS A 353 10.32 -15.47 -1.70
C LYS A 353 9.70 -16.83 -1.43
N PRO A 354 8.89 -17.01 -0.35
CA PRO A 354 8.36 -18.30 0.06
C PRO A 354 7.24 -18.84 -0.83
N TRP A 355 6.89 -18.13 -1.89
CA TRP A 355 5.73 -18.41 -2.75
C TRP A 355 5.83 -19.73 -3.54
N GLY A 356 6.98 -20.39 -3.52
CA GLY A 356 7.20 -21.71 -4.13
C GLY A 356 7.14 -22.88 -3.13
N LEU A 357 6.86 -22.64 -1.86
CA LEU A 357 6.71 -23.70 -0.87
C LEU A 357 5.45 -24.52 -1.15
N GLY A 358 5.57 -25.85 -1.20
CA GLY A 358 4.46 -26.75 -1.48
C GLY A 358 3.48 -26.91 -0.32
N ALA A 359 2.31 -27.49 -0.62
CA ALA A 359 1.26 -27.79 0.38
C ALA A 359 1.69 -28.82 1.44
N ASP A 360 2.80 -29.53 1.21
CA ASP A 360 3.46 -30.37 2.22
C ASP A 360 4.12 -29.54 3.34
N LYS A 361 4.48 -28.28 3.07
CA LYS A 361 5.15 -27.36 4.00
C LYS A 361 4.25 -26.22 4.49
N VAL A 362 3.33 -25.72 3.65
CA VAL A 362 2.52 -24.52 3.90
C VAL A 362 1.08 -24.77 3.49
N ASP A 363 0.12 -24.28 4.27
CA ASP A 363 -1.32 -24.40 4.00
C ASP A 363 -1.90 -23.07 3.49
N ILE A 364 -1.32 -21.93 3.90
CA ILE A 364 -1.84 -20.59 3.65
C ILE A 364 -0.69 -19.64 3.32
N MET A 365 -0.87 -18.78 2.31
CA MET A 365 0.08 -17.72 1.98
C MET A 365 -0.54 -16.34 2.17
N MET A 366 0.18 -15.42 2.85
CA MET A 366 -0.29 -14.09 3.20
C MET A 366 0.77 -13.02 2.90
N PRO A 367 0.70 -12.29 1.79
CA PRO A 367 1.61 -11.18 1.51
C PRO A 367 1.31 -9.98 2.42
N CYS A 368 2.26 -9.65 3.33
CA CYS A 368 2.14 -8.60 4.34
C CYS A 368 3.13 -7.43 4.16
N ALA A 369 3.92 -7.42 3.07
CA ALA A 369 5.00 -6.44 2.90
C ALA A 369 4.55 -5.14 2.23
N THR A 370 4.55 -5.09 0.89
CA THR A 370 4.28 -3.88 0.11
C THR A 370 3.45 -4.19 -1.13
N GLN A 371 3.05 -3.12 -1.85
CA GLN A 371 2.38 -3.26 -3.14
C GLN A 371 3.26 -4.04 -4.14
N ASN A 372 2.60 -4.84 -4.99
CA ASN A 372 3.22 -5.62 -6.07
C ASN A 372 4.34 -6.59 -5.60
N ASP A 373 4.23 -7.11 -4.38
CA ASP A 373 5.14 -8.13 -3.84
C ASP A 373 4.98 -9.48 -4.54
N VAL A 374 3.77 -9.76 -5.07
CA VAL A 374 3.43 -10.97 -5.83
C VAL A 374 3.14 -10.58 -7.27
N ASN A 375 4.06 -10.93 -8.17
CA ASN A 375 3.93 -10.77 -9.62
C ASN A 375 3.49 -12.10 -10.29
N MET A 376 3.33 -12.11 -11.60
CA MET A 376 2.94 -13.29 -12.37
C MET A 376 3.83 -14.52 -12.12
N ASP A 377 5.15 -14.35 -11.97
CA ASP A 377 6.06 -15.48 -11.72
C ASP A 377 5.84 -16.05 -10.32
N SER A 378 5.57 -15.20 -9.33
CA SER A 378 5.18 -15.61 -7.99
C SER A 378 3.81 -16.30 -7.99
N ALA A 379 2.83 -15.77 -8.71
CA ALA A 379 1.49 -16.34 -8.82
C ALA A 379 1.52 -17.75 -9.44
N LYS A 380 2.32 -17.97 -10.47
CA LYS A 380 2.54 -19.32 -11.05
C LYS A 380 3.11 -20.30 -10.03
N LYS A 381 4.04 -19.86 -9.19
CA LYS A 381 4.60 -20.69 -8.11
C LYS A 381 3.55 -21.00 -7.05
N ILE A 382 2.74 -20.00 -6.64
CA ILE A 382 1.63 -20.16 -5.70
C ILE A 382 0.62 -21.19 -6.24
N ALA A 383 0.15 -21.05 -7.48
CA ALA A 383 -0.77 -21.97 -8.10
C ALA A 383 -0.20 -23.41 -8.20
N ALA A 384 1.09 -23.54 -8.55
CA ALA A 384 1.78 -24.84 -8.63
C ALA A 384 2.03 -25.48 -7.25
N SER A 385 2.02 -24.71 -6.16
CA SER A 385 2.28 -25.20 -4.81
C SER A 385 1.16 -26.09 -4.24
N GLY A 386 -0.06 -25.97 -4.79
CA GLY A 386 -1.23 -26.71 -4.34
C GLY A 386 -1.83 -26.21 -3.02
N ILE A 387 -1.45 -24.99 -2.56
CA ILE A 387 -2.09 -24.37 -1.39
C ILE A 387 -3.55 -24.04 -1.70
N LYS A 388 -4.40 -24.05 -0.66
CA LYS A 388 -5.82 -23.77 -0.80
C LYS A 388 -6.17 -22.30 -0.55
N TYR A 389 -5.40 -21.60 0.30
CA TYR A 389 -5.74 -20.26 0.77
C TYR A 389 -4.62 -19.27 0.49
N TYR A 390 -5.00 -18.20 -0.21
CA TYR A 390 -4.18 -17.01 -0.43
C TYR A 390 -4.93 -15.79 0.06
N ILE A 391 -4.40 -15.05 1.05
CA ILE A 391 -5.06 -13.92 1.70
C ILE A 391 -4.18 -12.68 1.62
N GLU A 392 -4.59 -11.69 0.87
CA GLU A 392 -3.91 -10.41 0.78
C GLU A 392 -4.01 -9.60 2.09
N VAL A 393 -2.92 -9.05 2.55
CA VAL A 393 -2.84 -8.28 3.80
C VAL A 393 -2.27 -6.88 3.58
N ALA A 394 -1.25 -6.75 2.74
CA ALA A 394 -0.72 -5.45 2.34
C ALA A 394 -1.67 -4.75 1.34
N ASN A 395 -1.46 -3.45 1.13
CA ASN A 395 -2.15 -2.71 0.08
C ASN A 395 -1.70 -3.23 -1.30
N MET A 396 -2.65 -3.71 -2.11
CA MET A 396 -2.42 -4.16 -3.48
C MET A 396 -1.12 -4.99 -3.64
N PRO A 397 -0.96 -6.10 -2.86
CA PRO A 397 0.30 -6.83 -2.86
C PRO A 397 0.51 -7.66 -4.13
N THR A 398 -0.55 -7.94 -4.88
CA THR A 398 -0.56 -8.73 -6.10
C THR A 398 -0.77 -7.84 -7.31
N THR A 399 -0.02 -8.07 -8.38
CA THR A 399 -0.27 -7.36 -9.65
C THR A 399 -1.58 -7.84 -10.28
N ASN A 400 -2.28 -6.98 -11.04
CA ASN A 400 -3.61 -7.29 -11.57
C ASN A 400 -3.62 -8.55 -12.45
N ASP A 401 -2.60 -8.74 -13.28
CA ASP A 401 -2.41 -9.93 -14.11
C ASP A 401 -2.20 -11.22 -13.27
N ALA A 402 -1.48 -11.09 -12.16
CA ALA A 402 -1.26 -12.18 -11.22
C ALA A 402 -2.52 -12.50 -10.41
N LEU A 403 -3.30 -11.47 -10.03
CA LEU A 403 -4.57 -11.64 -9.32
C LEU A 403 -5.62 -12.34 -10.20
N GLU A 404 -5.72 -11.95 -11.47
CA GLU A 404 -6.60 -12.61 -12.44
C GLU A 404 -6.21 -14.09 -12.66
N PHE A 405 -4.92 -14.39 -12.62
CA PHE A 405 -4.41 -15.74 -12.80
C PHE A 405 -4.69 -16.64 -11.59
N LEU A 406 -4.64 -16.15 -10.36
CA LEU A 406 -4.88 -16.89 -9.11
C LEU A 406 -6.36 -17.15 -8.88
#